data_f5b3dfe9594bc24063f02f53e109ab21
#
_entry.id   f5b3dfe9594bc24063f02f53e109ab21
#
_cell.length_a   1.000
_cell.length_b   1.000
_cell.length_c   1.000
_cell.angle_alpha   90.00
_cell.angle_beta   90.00
_cell.angle_gamma   90.00
#
_symmetry.space_group_name_H-M   'P 1'
#
loop_
_entity.id
_entity.type
_entity.pdbx_description
1 polymer ?
#
loop_
_entity_poly.entity_id
_entity_poly.type
_entity_poly.pdbx_seq_one_letter_code
_entity_poly.pdbx_strand_id
1 'polypeptide(L)'
;MESNSTYPADSLDVLVIGAGQAGLALGSYLKRTPLRFRLVERQARVGDSWRKRYDSLTLFTPRAYSALPGLAVPGDPEGYPTKDEIGDYLEAYANQFELPVVLETAVQRLERRDGGFRAMTEAGEPIDCRAVVLATGAFQRPAVPSIAERLSAEVIQLSPENYKAPAQLPPGRVLVVGDGATGRQIALELAAAHEVLIAVGRPRRVSPDRVLGKSIVWWMDKLGILRASRESAIGRYLMKADPFPGKALELKRLRRQGVNVVGRVVRAEGKKVSFANQETAEVDAVIWATGYNDDTDWVTIPEAKNADGSFLHHRGVSPVPNLYFIGRSWQWTRGSALFAGVGADASYITEHIVRRLDEAAAGAVSNGDREYAQRIGS
;
A
#
# COMPACT_ATOMS: atom_id res chain seq x y z
N MET A 1 14.75 13.60 -41.52
CA MET A 1 13.66 14.20 -40.70
C MET A 1 13.90 13.73 -39.28
N GLU A 2 14.73 14.44 -38.54
CA GLU A 2 14.93 14.18 -37.11
C GLU A 2 13.72 14.76 -36.36
N SER A 3 12.95 13.87 -35.70
CA SER A 3 11.89 14.29 -34.82
C SER A 3 12.54 15.07 -33.68
N ASN A 4 12.17 16.34 -33.50
CA ASN A 4 12.51 17.15 -32.33
C ASN A 4 11.76 16.61 -31.06
N SER A 5 12.04 15.35 -30.73
CA SER A 5 11.66 14.78 -29.45
C SER A 5 12.64 15.32 -28.43
N THR A 6 12.16 16.14 -27.49
CA THR A 6 12.92 16.66 -26.34
C THR A 6 13.42 15.55 -25.40
N TYR A 7 13.14 14.28 -25.72
CA TYR A 7 13.52 13.10 -24.93
C TYR A 7 14.60 12.28 -25.60
N PRO A 8 15.54 11.71 -24.84
CA PRO A 8 16.45 10.68 -25.34
C PRO A 8 15.65 9.53 -25.98
N ALA A 9 16.15 8.97 -27.07
CA ALA A 9 15.50 7.87 -27.78
C ALA A 9 15.20 6.65 -26.89
N ASP A 10 15.92 6.52 -25.77
CA ASP A 10 15.78 5.43 -24.79
C ASP A 10 14.84 5.76 -23.60
N SER A 11 14.22 6.95 -23.58
CA SER A 11 13.30 7.30 -22.47
C SER A 11 12.03 6.44 -22.48
N LEU A 12 11.53 6.09 -21.30
CA LEU A 12 10.27 5.36 -21.12
C LEU A 12 9.07 6.30 -21.32
N ASP A 13 7.98 5.76 -21.88
CA ASP A 13 6.71 6.47 -21.84
C ASP A 13 6.16 6.49 -20.41
N VAL A 14 6.27 5.35 -19.69
CA VAL A 14 5.78 5.22 -18.32
C VAL A 14 6.77 4.50 -17.42
N LEU A 15 7.13 5.10 -16.30
CA LEU A 15 7.83 4.44 -15.20
C LEU A 15 6.84 4.14 -14.07
N VAL A 16 6.76 2.88 -13.64
CA VAL A 16 5.99 2.47 -12.47
C VAL A 16 6.95 2.16 -11.33
N ILE A 17 6.83 2.89 -10.21
CA ILE A 17 7.70 2.72 -9.05
C ILE A 17 7.00 1.84 -8.01
N GLY A 18 7.43 0.59 -7.90
CA GLY A 18 6.89 -0.49 -7.08
C GLY A 18 6.18 -1.56 -7.90
N ALA A 19 6.57 -2.83 -7.71
CA ALA A 19 5.97 -4.01 -8.32
C ALA A 19 5.19 -4.87 -7.31
N GLY A 20 4.51 -4.22 -6.35
CA GLY A 20 3.47 -4.84 -5.52
C GLY A 20 2.16 -5.03 -6.29
N GLN A 21 1.09 -5.47 -5.60
CA GLN A 21 -0.21 -5.73 -6.24
C GLN A 21 -0.73 -4.57 -7.11
N ALA A 22 -0.46 -3.32 -6.72
CA ALA A 22 -0.94 -2.15 -7.44
C ALA A 22 -0.13 -1.90 -8.73
N GLY A 23 1.19 -1.97 -8.65
CA GLY A 23 2.06 -1.82 -9.82
C GLY A 23 1.86 -2.93 -10.83
N LEU A 24 1.74 -4.19 -10.38
CA LEU A 24 1.49 -5.33 -11.26
C LEU A 24 0.12 -5.25 -11.95
N ALA A 25 -0.94 -4.87 -11.20
CA ALA A 25 -2.24 -4.63 -11.80
C ALA A 25 -2.18 -3.56 -12.90
N LEU A 26 -1.52 -2.43 -12.63
CA LEU A 26 -1.32 -1.37 -13.63
C LEU A 26 -0.49 -1.88 -14.82
N GLY A 27 0.60 -2.61 -14.57
CA GLY A 27 1.45 -3.20 -15.61
C GLY A 27 0.68 -4.09 -16.56
N SER A 28 -0.28 -4.88 -16.07
CA SER A 28 -1.11 -5.75 -16.92
C SER A 28 -2.06 -4.98 -17.86
N TYR A 29 -2.48 -3.78 -17.48
CA TYR A 29 -3.23 -2.88 -18.37
C TYR A 29 -2.31 -2.14 -19.34
N LEU A 30 -1.16 -1.64 -18.88
CA LEU A 30 -0.15 -0.98 -19.75
C LEU A 30 0.37 -1.93 -20.83
N LYS A 31 0.53 -3.23 -20.56
CA LYS A 31 0.93 -4.25 -21.55
C LYS A 31 -0.01 -4.34 -22.75
N ARG A 32 -1.25 -3.87 -22.64
CA ARG A 32 -2.25 -3.84 -23.71
C ARG A 32 -2.20 -2.55 -24.54
N THR A 33 -1.27 -1.66 -24.25
CA THR A 33 -1.09 -0.38 -24.93
C THR A 33 0.23 -0.38 -25.70
N PRO A 34 0.45 0.52 -26.68
CA PRO A 34 1.72 0.64 -27.39
C PRO A 34 2.82 1.32 -26.56
N LEU A 35 2.55 1.73 -25.31
CA LEU A 35 3.48 2.50 -24.49
C LEU A 35 4.65 1.65 -24.02
N ARG A 36 5.86 2.19 -24.11
CA ARG A 36 7.07 1.62 -23.50
C ARG A 36 7.07 1.90 -22.02
N PHE A 37 6.94 0.87 -21.20
CA PHE A 37 6.92 1.03 -19.75
C PHE A 37 7.86 0.06 -19.05
N ARG A 38 8.17 0.37 -17.80
CA ARG A 38 8.96 -0.46 -16.90
C ARG A 38 8.43 -0.33 -15.49
N LEU A 39 8.46 -1.44 -14.73
CA LEU A 39 8.26 -1.43 -13.29
C LEU A 39 9.61 -1.57 -12.61
N VAL A 40 9.88 -0.77 -11.59
CA VAL A 40 11.07 -0.93 -10.75
C VAL A 40 10.65 -1.34 -9.34
N GLU A 41 11.37 -2.33 -8.78
CA GLU A 41 11.08 -2.89 -7.47
C GLU A 41 12.36 -2.95 -6.62
N ARG A 42 12.30 -2.45 -5.39
CA ARG A 42 13.46 -2.44 -4.48
C ARG A 42 13.83 -3.82 -3.94
N GLN A 43 12.91 -4.77 -3.95
CA GLN A 43 13.12 -6.13 -3.43
C GLN A 43 13.79 -7.01 -4.48
N ALA A 44 14.43 -8.09 -4.00
CA ALA A 44 15.10 -9.08 -4.85
C ALA A 44 14.11 -9.99 -5.61
N ARG A 45 12.84 -10.08 -5.16
CA ARG A 45 11.79 -10.87 -5.80
C ARG A 45 10.46 -10.13 -5.76
N VAL A 46 9.67 -10.30 -6.80
CA VAL A 46 8.26 -9.90 -6.80
C VAL A 46 7.53 -10.64 -5.67
N GLY A 47 6.72 -9.94 -4.90
CA GLY A 47 5.98 -10.53 -3.76
C GLY A 47 6.70 -10.51 -2.43
N ASP A 48 7.99 -10.15 -2.35
CA ASP A 48 8.74 -10.07 -1.09
C ASP A 48 8.15 -9.07 -0.09
N SER A 49 7.44 -8.06 -0.54
CA SER A 49 6.67 -7.16 0.33
C SER A 49 5.62 -7.89 1.18
N TRP A 50 5.19 -9.07 0.75
CA TRP A 50 4.30 -9.98 1.49
C TRP A 50 5.10 -11.05 2.24
N ARG A 51 6.03 -11.76 1.57
CA ARG A 51 6.82 -12.84 2.20
C ARG A 51 7.59 -12.36 3.43
N LYS A 52 8.06 -11.11 3.43
CA LYS A 52 8.79 -10.48 4.55
C LYS A 52 7.91 -10.02 5.71
N ARG A 53 6.61 -10.26 5.70
CA ARG A 53 5.71 -10.01 6.84
C ARG A 53 5.85 -11.10 7.90
N TYR A 54 5.15 -10.93 9.06
CA TYR A 54 5.16 -11.91 10.14
C TYR A 54 4.58 -13.26 9.67
N ASP A 55 5.10 -14.34 10.25
CA ASP A 55 4.94 -15.69 9.71
C ASP A 55 3.50 -16.19 9.69
N SER A 56 2.70 -15.83 10.70
CA SER A 56 1.29 -16.21 10.82
C SER A 56 0.34 -15.39 9.96
N LEU A 57 0.84 -14.42 9.15
CA LEU A 57 -0.04 -13.54 8.39
C LEU A 57 -0.88 -14.31 7.38
N THR A 58 -2.18 -14.24 7.59
CA THR A 58 -3.21 -14.70 6.66
C THR A 58 -4.08 -13.50 6.26
N LEU A 59 -4.43 -13.38 4.99
CA LEU A 59 -5.31 -12.32 4.53
C LEU A 59 -6.69 -12.50 5.16
N PHE A 60 -7.39 -11.39 5.38
CA PHE A 60 -8.77 -11.38 5.87
C PHE A 60 -9.80 -11.33 4.73
N THR A 61 -9.35 -11.38 3.46
CA THR A 61 -10.20 -11.51 2.27
C THR A 61 -10.03 -12.89 1.67
N PRO A 62 -11.15 -13.55 1.26
CA PRO A 62 -11.06 -14.85 0.57
C PRO A 62 -10.28 -14.76 -0.73
N ARG A 63 -9.75 -15.89 -1.23
CA ARG A 63 -8.98 -15.96 -2.50
C ARG A 63 -9.74 -15.34 -3.67
N ALA A 64 -11.06 -15.55 -3.76
CA ALA A 64 -11.89 -14.94 -4.79
C ALA A 64 -11.84 -13.40 -4.83
N TYR A 65 -11.47 -12.76 -3.71
CA TYR A 65 -11.35 -11.30 -3.56
C TYR A 65 -9.91 -10.85 -3.30
N SER A 66 -8.96 -11.74 -3.42
CA SER A 66 -7.52 -11.50 -3.26
C SER A 66 -6.75 -11.66 -4.58
N ALA A 67 -7.47 -11.65 -5.71
CA ALA A 67 -6.93 -11.81 -7.06
C ALA A 67 -6.76 -10.46 -7.76
N LEU A 68 -5.78 -10.38 -8.63
CA LEU A 68 -5.58 -9.29 -9.61
C LEU A 68 -6.32 -9.62 -10.92
N PRO A 69 -6.59 -8.62 -11.78
CA PRO A 69 -7.28 -8.83 -13.04
C PRO A 69 -6.60 -9.87 -13.94
N GLY A 70 -7.35 -10.87 -14.40
CA GLY A 70 -6.91 -11.85 -15.39
C GLY A 70 -6.24 -13.11 -14.84
N LEU A 71 -5.98 -13.20 -13.52
CA LEU A 71 -5.44 -14.41 -12.92
C LEU A 71 -6.04 -14.62 -11.52
N ALA A 72 -6.63 -15.79 -11.26
CA ALA A 72 -7.18 -16.14 -9.95
C ALA A 72 -6.06 -16.58 -8.98
N VAL A 73 -6.25 -16.35 -7.68
CA VAL A 73 -5.40 -16.94 -6.66
C VAL A 73 -5.72 -18.44 -6.55
N PRO A 74 -4.74 -19.33 -6.66
CA PRO A 74 -4.96 -20.79 -6.59
C PRO A 74 -5.56 -21.24 -5.25
N GLY A 75 -6.32 -22.34 -5.28
CA GLY A 75 -6.91 -23.00 -4.11
C GLY A 75 -8.41 -22.69 -3.94
N ASP A 76 -8.96 -23.03 -2.76
CA ASP A 76 -10.36 -22.81 -2.44
C ASP A 76 -10.73 -21.32 -2.52
N PRO A 77 -11.65 -20.90 -3.41
CA PRO A 77 -12.07 -19.51 -3.57
C PRO A 77 -12.57 -18.85 -2.28
N GLU A 78 -13.15 -19.62 -1.36
CA GLU A 78 -13.65 -19.17 -0.06
C GLU A 78 -12.61 -19.28 1.06
N GLY A 79 -11.46 -19.91 0.79
CA GLY A 79 -10.32 -19.97 1.70
C GLY A 79 -9.53 -18.66 1.77
N TYR A 80 -8.77 -18.48 2.82
CA TYR A 80 -7.96 -17.29 3.05
C TYR A 80 -6.50 -17.59 2.73
N PRO A 81 -5.85 -16.85 1.80
CA PRO A 81 -4.45 -17.10 1.45
C PRO A 81 -3.50 -16.61 2.54
N THR A 82 -2.39 -17.31 2.72
CA THR A 82 -1.26 -16.88 3.54
C THR A 82 -0.43 -15.79 2.82
N LYS A 83 0.47 -15.15 3.55
CA LYS A 83 1.41 -14.18 2.99
C LYS A 83 2.31 -14.77 1.89
N ASP A 84 2.73 -16.02 2.07
CA ASP A 84 3.62 -16.70 1.13
C ASP A 84 2.88 -17.10 -0.14
N GLU A 85 1.67 -17.64 -0.04
CA GLU A 85 0.79 -17.89 -1.18
C GLU A 85 0.52 -16.62 -2.00
N ILE A 86 0.35 -15.47 -1.34
CA ILE A 86 0.19 -14.19 -2.03
C ILE A 86 1.50 -13.72 -2.68
N GLY A 87 2.63 -13.90 -1.99
CA GLY A 87 3.96 -13.61 -2.58
C GLY A 87 4.20 -14.40 -3.85
N ASP A 88 3.95 -15.71 -3.82
CA ASP A 88 4.09 -16.61 -4.97
C ASP A 88 3.10 -16.30 -6.08
N TYR A 89 1.86 -15.96 -5.73
CA TYR A 89 0.86 -15.52 -6.68
C TYR A 89 1.27 -14.23 -7.43
N LEU A 90 1.84 -13.24 -6.75
CA LEU A 90 2.29 -12.00 -7.38
C LEU A 90 3.47 -12.23 -8.34
N GLU A 91 4.39 -13.11 -7.97
CA GLU A 91 5.49 -13.53 -8.84
C GLU A 91 4.98 -14.28 -10.07
N ALA A 92 4.06 -15.23 -9.88
CA ALA A 92 3.39 -15.93 -10.97
C ALA A 92 2.60 -14.96 -11.88
N TYR A 93 1.96 -13.94 -11.30
CA TYR A 93 1.27 -12.89 -12.05
C TYR A 93 2.21 -12.10 -12.95
N ALA A 94 3.35 -11.64 -12.40
CA ALA A 94 4.35 -10.91 -13.17
C ALA A 94 4.87 -11.73 -14.36
N ASN A 95 5.13 -13.02 -14.14
CA ASN A 95 5.59 -13.96 -15.16
C ASN A 95 4.51 -14.26 -16.20
N GLN A 96 3.27 -14.54 -15.76
CA GLN A 96 2.13 -14.84 -16.65
C GLN A 96 1.86 -13.72 -17.66
N PHE A 97 1.97 -12.45 -17.21
CA PHE A 97 1.75 -11.29 -18.05
C PHE A 97 3.05 -10.74 -18.65
N GLU A 98 4.19 -11.40 -18.46
CA GLU A 98 5.50 -10.99 -18.96
C GLU A 98 5.78 -9.49 -18.69
N LEU A 99 5.55 -9.08 -17.44
CA LEU A 99 5.71 -7.68 -17.07
C LEU A 99 7.19 -7.29 -16.98
N PRO A 100 7.60 -6.14 -17.52
CA PRO A 100 9.00 -5.70 -17.52
C PRO A 100 9.40 -5.16 -16.14
N VAL A 101 9.56 -6.06 -15.16
CA VAL A 101 9.97 -5.72 -13.80
C VAL A 101 11.49 -5.77 -13.68
N VAL A 102 12.08 -4.67 -13.19
CA VAL A 102 13.49 -4.61 -12.79
C VAL A 102 13.55 -4.63 -11.28
N LEU A 103 14.14 -5.70 -10.74
CA LEU A 103 14.29 -5.95 -9.32
C LEU A 103 15.51 -5.20 -8.75
N GLU A 104 15.65 -5.19 -7.42
CA GLU A 104 16.78 -4.57 -6.69
C GLU A 104 17.03 -3.12 -7.10
N THR A 105 15.97 -2.43 -7.54
CA THR A 105 16.04 -1.06 -8.06
C THR A 105 15.19 -0.14 -7.17
N ALA A 106 15.83 0.39 -6.13
CA ALA A 106 15.23 1.38 -5.24
C ALA A 106 15.39 2.79 -5.82
N VAL A 107 14.29 3.52 -5.91
CA VAL A 107 14.31 4.94 -6.30
C VAL A 107 14.47 5.79 -5.05
N GLN A 108 15.53 6.62 -5.00
CA GLN A 108 15.85 7.51 -3.88
C GLN A 108 15.35 8.93 -4.10
N ARG A 109 15.18 9.35 -5.36
CA ARG A 109 14.72 10.69 -5.70
C ARG A 109 13.93 10.68 -6.98
N LEU A 110 12.83 11.41 -6.98
CA LEU A 110 12.02 11.72 -8.16
C LEU A 110 11.94 13.22 -8.32
N GLU A 111 12.34 13.72 -9.48
CA GLU A 111 12.29 15.12 -9.83
C GLU A 111 11.59 15.35 -11.17
N ARG A 112 11.00 16.54 -11.32
CA ARG A 112 10.44 16.98 -12.59
C ARG A 112 11.55 17.47 -13.51
N ARG A 113 11.42 17.14 -14.80
CA ARG A 113 12.28 17.63 -15.87
C ARG A 113 11.42 18.21 -17.00
N ASP A 114 12.05 18.94 -17.93
CA ASP A 114 11.36 19.42 -19.12
C ASP A 114 10.70 18.27 -19.86
N GLY A 115 9.37 18.33 -19.88
CA GLY A 115 8.48 17.38 -20.51
C GLY A 115 8.24 16.06 -19.77
N GLY A 116 8.86 15.75 -18.58
CA GLY A 116 8.65 14.50 -17.86
C GLY A 116 9.31 14.44 -16.50
N PHE A 117 9.90 13.31 -16.19
CA PHE A 117 10.46 13.01 -14.87
C PHE A 117 11.79 12.29 -14.99
N ARG A 118 12.62 12.50 -13.98
CA ARG A 118 13.83 11.72 -13.73
C ARG A 118 13.73 11.05 -12.37
N ALA A 119 13.83 9.74 -12.34
CA ALA A 119 13.97 8.95 -11.13
C ALA A 119 15.46 8.56 -10.97
N MET A 120 16.04 8.90 -9.82
CA MET A 120 17.41 8.48 -9.46
C MET A 120 17.33 7.23 -8.61
N THR A 121 17.99 6.18 -9.02
CA THR A 121 18.09 4.93 -8.27
C THR A 121 19.13 5.03 -7.17
N GLU A 122 19.09 4.10 -6.21
CA GLU A 122 20.09 3.97 -5.15
C GLU A 122 21.50 3.70 -5.70
N ALA A 123 21.59 3.02 -6.84
CA ALA A 123 22.84 2.81 -7.58
C ALA A 123 23.37 4.07 -8.29
N GLY A 124 22.62 5.19 -8.23
CA GLY A 124 22.99 6.44 -8.91
C GLY A 124 22.60 6.48 -10.39
N GLU A 125 21.87 5.50 -10.89
CA GLU A 125 21.43 5.44 -12.28
C GLU A 125 20.15 6.25 -12.49
N PRO A 126 20.11 7.18 -13.46
CA PRO A 126 18.91 7.92 -13.80
C PRO A 126 17.99 7.10 -14.71
N ILE A 127 16.69 7.18 -14.46
CA ILE A 127 15.64 6.66 -15.34
C ILE A 127 14.77 7.83 -15.77
N ASP A 128 14.80 8.17 -17.04
CA ASP A 128 13.97 9.24 -17.61
C ASP A 128 12.67 8.67 -18.18
N CYS A 129 11.55 9.36 -17.93
CA CYS A 129 10.25 8.95 -18.40
C CYS A 129 9.31 10.14 -18.65
N ARG A 130 8.32 9.96 -19.54
CA ARG A 130 7.29 10.97 -19.84
C ARG A 130 6.21 11.03 -18.75
N ALA A 131 5.85 9.88 -18.19
CA ALA A 131 4.89 9.75 -17.12
C ALA A 131 5.42 8.83 -16.02
N VAL A 132 5.06 9.10 -14.77
CA VAL A 132 5.46 8.27 -13.63
C VAL A 132 4.24 7.91 -12.77
N VAL A 133 4.20 6.65 -12.32
CA VAL A 133 3.17 6.14 -11.42
C VAL A 133 3.81 5.66 -10.12
N LEU A 134 3.43 6.26 -9.01
CA LEU A 134 3.87 5.84 -7.68
C LEU A 134 2.97 4.72 -7.17
N ALA A 135 3.50 3.49 -7.22
CA ALA A 135 2.83 2.26 -6.77
C ALA A 135 3.49 1.70 -5.49
N THR A 136 4.07 2.57 -4.66
CA THR A 136 4.87 2.24 -3.47
C THR A 136 4.04 1.68 -2.30
N GLY A 137 2.72 1.61 -2.45
CA GLY A 137 1.80 1.07 -1.43
C GLY A 137 1.56 2.03 -0.26
N ALA A 138 0.75 1.55 0.70
CA ALA A 138 0.33 2.33 1.87
C ALA A 138 1.09 1.96 3.16
N PHE A 139 2.03 1.02 3.11
CA PHE A 139 2.79 0.52 4.27
C PHE A 139 4.28 0.85 4.08
N GLN A 140 4.64 2.13 4.24
CA GLN A 140 5.99 2.59 3.91
C GLN A 140 6.85 2.80 5.17
N ARG A 141 6.45 3.69 6.08
CA ARG A 141 7.17 3.94 7.34
C ARG A 141 6.27 3.59 8.52
N PRO A 142 6.64 2.67 9.44
CA PRO A 142 5.88 2.42 10.66
C PRO A 142 5.65 3.72 11.45
N ALA A 143 4.41 3.97 11.85
CA ALA A 143 4.06 5.16 12.63
C ALA A 143 4.33 4.94 14.12
N VAL A 144 5.60 4.87 14.52
CA VAL A 144 6.00 4.70 15.92
C VAL A 144 5.83 6.03 16.65
N PRO A 145 5.04 6.11 17.72
CA PRO A 145 4.83 7.36 18.45
C PRO A 145 6.07 7.74 19.28
N SER A 146 6.31 9.04 19.49
CA SER A 146 7.47 9.56 20.22
C SER A 146 7.59 9.05 21.66
N ILE A 147 6.50 8.58 22.26
CA ILE A 147 6.50 7.95 23.58
C ILE A 147 7.40 6.69 23.63
N ALA A 148 7.69 6.07 22.49
CA ALA A 148 8.59 4.92 22.35
C ALA A 148 10.01 5.25 22.86
N GLU A 149 10.47 6.49 22.69
CA GLU A 149 11.78 6.97 23.11
C GLU A 149 11.95 7.03 24.63
N ARG A 150 10.84 6.97 25.38
CA ARG A 150 10.85 6.98 26.85
C ARG A 150 10.99 5.59 27.47
N LEU A 151 10.91 4.54 26.66
CA LEU A 151 11.16 3.18 27.12
C LEU A 151 12.67 2.95 27.27
N SER A 152 13.02 2.11 28.26
CA SER A 152 14.40 1.66 28.47
C SER A 152 14.90 0.87 27.26
N ALA A 153 16.21 0.92 27.00
CA ALA A 153 16.88 0.08 26.00
C ALA A 153 16.74 -1.43 26.28
N GLU A 154 16.38 -1.80 27.50
CA GLU A 154 16.09 -3.21 27.86
C GLU A 154 14.74 -3.70 27.32
N VAL A 155 13.82 -2.78 26.95
CA VAL A 155 12.54 -3.13 26.35
C VAL A 155 12.73 -3.35 24.86
N ILE A 156 12.46 -4.56 24.39
CA ILE A 156 12.51 -4.84 22.94
C ILE A 156 11.35 -4.12 22.26
N GLN A 157 11.66 -3.30 21.27
CA GLN A 157 10.66 -2.57 20.51
C GLN A 157 10.66 -3.02 19.05
N LEU A 158 9.52 -3.50 18.56
CA LEU A 158 9.34 -3.96 17.20
C LEU A 158 8.15 -3.24 16.53
N SER A 159 8.21 -3.14 15.21
CA SER A 159 7.06 -2.85 14.35
C SER A 159 6.59 -4.14 13.68
N PRO A 160 5.41 -4.17 13.04
CA PRO A 160 4.96 -5.32 12.25
C PRO A 160 5.86 -5.67 11.04
N GLU A 161 6.81 -4.83 10.68
CA GLU A 161 7.82 -5.12 9.65
C GLU A 161 8.97 -5.97 10.20
N ASN A 162 9.36 -5.69 11.45
CA ASN A 162 10.48 -6.36 12.10
C ASN A 162 10.05 -7.57 12.93
N TYR A 163 8.78 -7.63 13.36
CA TYR A 163 8.22 -8.79 14.03
C TYR A 163 7.98 -9.92 13.03
N LYS A 164 8.41 -11.13 13.35
CA LYS A 164 8.22 -12.36 12.55
C LYS A 164 7.42 -13.43 13.29
N ALA A 165 7.83 -13.75 14.52
CA ALA A 165 7.23 -14.80 15.29
C ALA A 165 7.44 -14.56 16.80
N PRO A 166 6.65 -15.23 17.68
CA PRO A 166 6.78 -15.11 19.14
C PRO A 166 8.19 -15.39 19.68
N ALA A 167 8.92 -16.30 19.04
CA ALA A 167 10.27 -16.69 19.45
C ALA A 167 11.32 -15.56 19.37
N GLN A 168 11.01 -14.43 18.69
CA GLN A 168 11.90 -13.25 18.69
C GLN A 168 11.87 -12.49 20.03
N LEU A 169 10.88 -12.74 20.88
CA LEU A 169 10.66 -11.97 22.10
C LEU A 169 11.14 -12.77 23.32
N PRO A 170 11.71 -12.09 24.33
CA PRO A 170 12.08 -12.74 25.57
C PRO A 170 10.83 -13.21 26.33
N PRO A 171 10.96 -14.21 27.23
CA PRO A 171 9.91 -14.52 28.18
C PRO A 171 9.49 -13.25 28.94
N GLY A 172 8.20 -13.09 29.17
CA GLY A 172 7.68 -11.94 29.92
C GLY A 172 6.41 -11.35 29.35
N ARG A 173 6.20 -10.10 29.66
CA ARG A 173 4.99 -9.37 29.28
C ARG A 173 5.22 -8.56 27.99
N VAL A 174 4.38 -8.80 27.00
CA VAL A 174 4.42 -8.13 25.70
C VAL A 174 3.23 -7.17 25.57
N LEU A 175 3.50 -5.92 25.24
CA LEU A 175 2.48 -4.92 24.92
C LEU A 175 2.36 -4.75 23.40
N VAL A 176 1.20 -5.01 22.85
CA VAL A 176 0.86 -4.66 21.46
C VAL A 176 0.10 -3.33 21.47
N VAL A 177 0.65 -2.30 20.85
CA VAL A 177 0.02 -0.97 20.78
C VAL A 177 -0.68 -0.82 19.44
N GLY A 178 -2.00 -0.67 19.48
CA GLY A 178 -2.86 -0.57 18.30
C GLY A 178 -3.68 -1.83 18.06
N ASP A 179 -4.99 -1.63 17.91
CA ASP A 179 -5.99 -2.68 17.77
C ASP A 179 -6.63 -2.77 16.39
N GLY A 180 -5.84 -2.46 15.34
CA GLY A 180 -6.16 -2.81 13.96
C GLY A 180 -6.07 -4.33 13.72
N ALA A 181 -6.33 -4.78 12.48
CA ALA A 181 -6.26 -6.20 12.13
C ALA A 181 -4.90 -6.80 12.50
N THR A 182 -3.80 -6.14 12.13
CA THR A 182 -2.43 -6.57 12.41
C THR A 182 -2.17 -6.72 13.92
N GLY A 183 -2.49 -5.68 14.71
CA GLY A 183 -2.23 -5.73 16.16
C GLY A 183 -3.02 -6.85 16.84
N ARG A 184 -4.25 -7.08 16.41
CA ARG A 184 -5.08 -8.16 16.97
C ARG A 184 -4.62 -9.56 16.55
N GLN A 185 -4.15 -9.75 15.30
CA GLN A 185 -3.56 -11.00 14.85
C GLN A 185 -2.30 -11.33 15.65
N ILE A 186 -1.38 -10.36 15.77
CA ILE A 186 -0.13 -10.53 16.53
C ILE A 186 -0.43 -10.78 18.02
N ALA A 187 -1.36 -10.03 18.64
CA ALA A 187 -1.71 -10.25 20.04
C ALA A 187 -2.28 -11.66 20.28
N LEU A 188 -3.08 -12.16 19.35
CA LEU A 188 -3.64 -13.50 19.43
C LEU A 188 -2.56 -14.58 19.31
N GLU A 189 -1.61 -14.42 18.38
CA GLU A 189 -0.48 -15.32 18.18
C GLU A 189 0.42 -15.37 19.44
N LEU A 190 0.75 -14.20 19.98
CA LEU A 190 1.61 -14.07 21.16
C LEU A 190 1.00 -14.68 22.43
N ALA A 191 -0.32 -14.67 22.57
CA ALA A 191 -1.02 -15.16 23.76
C ALA A 191 -0.77 -16.66 24.05
N ALA A 192 -0.27 -17.42 23.08
CA ALA A 192 0.10 -18.81 23.29
C ALA A 192 1.43 -18.99 24.09
N ALA A 193 2.30 -17.97 24.12
CA ALA A 193 3.65 -18.07 24.68
C ALA A 193 4.00 -16.92 25.65
N HIS A 194 3.25 -15.84 25.67
CA HIS A 194 3.54 -14.63 26.47
C HIS A 194 2.34 -14.14 27.24
N GLU A 195 2.57 -13.34 28.27
CA GLU A 195 1.56 -12.49 28.89
C GLU A 195 1.33 -11.27 27.97
N VAL A 196 0.16 -11.19 27.35
CA VAL A 196 -0.08 -10.16 26.31
C VAL A 196 -1.05 -9.09 26.80
N LEU A 197 -0.62 -7.84 26.65
CA LEU A 197 -1.46 -6.65 26.73
C LEU A 197 -1.72 -6.13 25.32
N ILE A 198 -2.96 -5.75 24.99
CA ILE A 198 -3.27 -5.00 23.78
C ILE A 198 -3.85 -3.64 24.16
N ALA A 199 -3.12 -2.56 23.77
CA ALA A 199 -3.56 -1.20 24.00
C ALA A 199 -4.49 -0.75 22.86
N VAL A 200 -5.75 -0.44 23.24
CA VAL A 200 -6.78 -0.07 22.27
C VAL A 200 -6.93 1.46 22.20
N GLY A 201 -7.19 1.94 21.00
CA GLY A 201 -7.48 3.35 20.74
C GLY A 201 -8.98 3.64 20.68
N ARG A 202 -9.42 4.19 19.52
CA ARG A 202 -10.84 4.42 19.24
C ARG A 202 -11.59 3.08 19.07
N PRO A 203 -12.87 2.98 19.52
CA PRO A 203 -13.67 1.79 19.27
C PRO A 203 -13.75 1.47 17.77
N ARG A 204 -13.46 0.22 17.39
CA ARG A 204 -13.57 -0.28 16.02
C ARG A 204 -14.69 -1.30 15.89
N ARG A 205 -15.39 -1.25 14.77
CA ARG A 205 -16.41 -2.24 14.44
C ARG A 205 -15.77 -3.41 13.73
N VAL A 206 -16.04 -4.62 14.20
CA VAL A 206 -15.63 -5.87 13.56
C VAL A 206 -16.85 -6.45 12.86
N SER A 207 -16.73 -6.70 11.57
CA SER A 207 -17.77 -7.37 10.80
C SER A 207 -17.66 -8.89 10.94
N PRO A 208 -18.77 -9.65 10.86
CA PRO A 208 -18.68 -11.09 10.77
C PRO A 208 -17.90 -11.50 9.52
N ASP A 209 -17.16 -12.61 9.60
CA ASP A 209 -16.41 -13.14 8.45
C ASP A 209 -17.36 -13.66 7.37
N ARG A 210 -18.43 -14.33 7.82
CA ARG A 210 -19.45 -14.95 6.95
C ARG A 210 -20.87 -14.63 7.43
N VAL A 211 -21.78 -14.46 6.47
CA VAL A 211 -23.23 -14.30 6.66
C VAL A 211 -23.91 -15.22 5.64
N LEU A 212 -24.83 -16.07 6.11
CA LEU A 212 -25.53 -17.05 5.26
C LEU A 212 -24.58 -17.88 4.37
N GLY A 213 -23.46 -18.35 4.96
CA GLY A 213 -22.47 -19.19 4.28
C GLY A 213 -21.52 -18.47 3.32
N LYS A 214 -21.74 -17.20 3.01
CA LYS A 214 -20.89 -16.37 2.15
C LYS A 214 -20.06 -15.38 2.97
N SER A 215 -18.87 -15.05 2.46
CA SER A 215 -18.03 -14.02 3.10
C SER A 215 -18.75 -12.66 3.12
N ILE A 216 -18.46 -11.84 4.13
CA ILE A 216 -19.02 -10.47 4.18
C ILE A 216 -18.55 -9.65 2.97
N VAL A 217 -17.36 -9.94 2.43
CA VAL A 217 -16.82 -9.27 1.24
C VAL A 217 -17.66 -9.59 0.01
N TRP A 218 -18.16 -10.83 -0.11
CA TRP A 218 -19.09 -11.22 -1.18
C TRP A 218 -20.38 -10.39 -1.13
N TRP A 219 -20.95 -10.20 0.05
CA TRP A 219 -22.14 -9.37 0.23
C TRP A 219 -21.87 -7.91 -0.11
N MET A 220 -20.73 -7.38 0.33
CA MET A 220 -20.33 -6.01 0.00
C MET A 220 -20.16 -5.80 -1.50
N ASP A 221 -19.63 -6.79 -2.22
CA ASP A 221 -19.52 -6.74 -3.69
C ASP A 221 -20.89 -6.78 -4.36
N LYS A 222 -21.75 -7.77 -4.01
CA LYS A 222 -23.08 -7.91 -4.58
C LYS A 222 -23.98 -6.70 -4.34
N LEU A 223 -23.83 -6.04 -3.20
CA LEU A 223 -24.55 -4.81 -2.85
C LEU A 223 -23.88 -3.53 -3.39
N GLY A 224 -22.79 -3.63 -4.15
CA GLY A 224 -22.06 -2.47 -4.69
C GLY A 224 -21.27 -1.65 -3.67
N ILE A 225 -21.22 -2.11 -2.41
CA ILE A 225 -20.55 -1.38 -1.31
C ILE A 225 -19.03 -1.27 -1.54
N LEU A 226 -18.41 -2.30 -2.13
CA LEU A 226 -16.96 -2.25 -2.47
C LEU A 226 -16.63 -1.20 -3.52
N ARG A 227 -17.60 -0.83 -4.37
CA ARG A 227 -17.44 0.18 -5.42
C ARG A 227 -17.85 1.58 -4.98
N ALA A 228 -18.35 1.73 -3.75
CA ALA A 228 -18.74 3.02 -3.21
C ALA A 228 -17.52 3.95 -3.13
N SER A 229 -17.58 5.08 -3.83
CA SER A 229 -16.50 6.08 -3.82
C SER A 229 -16.41 6.76 -2.46
N ARG A 230 -15.22 7.27 -2.13
CA ARG A 230 -14.98 8.06 -0.91
C ARG A 230 -15.90 9.29 -0.79
N GLU A 231 -16.42 9.78 -1.91
CA GLU A 231 -17.30 10.94 -1.99
C GLU A 231 -18.78 10.58 -1.78
N SER A 232 -19.13 9.30 -1.89
CA SER A 232 -20.50 8.84 -1.63
C SER A 232 -20.83 8.82 -0.14
N ALA A 233 -22.10 8.83 0.21
CA ALA A 233 -22.55 8.71 1.61
C ALA A 233 -22.06 7.40 2.26
N ILE A 234 -22.11 6.29 1.51
CA ILE A 234 -21.62 4.97 1.95
C ILE A 234 -20.10 5.03 2.16
N GLY A 235 -19.33 5.57 1.21
CA GLY A 235 -17.89 5.69 1.33
C GLY A 235 -17.48 6.53 2.55
N ARG A 236 -18.08 7.71 2.75
CA ARG A 236 -17.82 8.55 3.93
C ARG A 236 -18.14 7.82 5.24
N TYR A 237 -19.25 7.08 5.30
CA TYR A 237 -19.58 6.26 6.46
C TYR A 237 -18.51 5.19 6.72
N LEU A 238 -18.09 4.45 5.69
CA LEU A 238 -17.08 3.39 5.81
C LEU A 238 -15.70 3.94 6.21
N MET A 239 -15.31 5.11 5.70
CA MET A 239 -14.07 5.78 6.11
C MET A 239 -14.08 6.12 7.61
N LYS A 240 -15.22 6.61 8.12
CA LYS A 240 -15.37 6.96 9.53
C LYS A 240 -15.44 5.72 10.43
N ALA A 241 -16.16 4.71 10.02
CA ALA A 241 -16.37 3.48 10.78
C ALA A 241 -15.16 2.55 10.76
N ASP A 242 -14.39 2.59 9.66
CA ASP A 242 -13.21 1.75 9.41
C ASP A 242 -13.41 0.28 9.84
N PRO A 243 -14.50 -0.38 9.39
CA PRO A 243 -14.77 -1.75 9.78
C PRO A 243 -13.78 -2.70 9.08
N PHE A 244 -13.37 -3.75 9.77
CA PHE A 244 -12.63 -4.84 9.14
C PHE A 244 -13.30 -6.19 9.45
N PRO A 245 -13.21 -7.20 8.55
CA PRO A 245 -13.69 -8.53 8.81
C PRO A 245 -12.79 -9.24 9.82
N GLY A 246 -13.33 -10.18 10.57
CA GLY A 246 -12.56 -10.97 11.51
C GLY A 246 -13.23 -11.10 12.87
N LYS A 247 -14.36 -11.81 12.92
CA LYS A 247 -15.03 -12.12 14.18
C LYS A 247 -14.11 -12.85 15.18
N ALA A 248 -13.15 -13.62 14.64
CA ALA A 248 -12.08 -14.22 15.42
C ALA A 248 -11.21 -13.20 16.16
N LEU A 249 -11.11 -11.99 15.63
CA LEU A 249 -10.31 -10.88 16.17
C LEU A 249 -11.12 -9.90 17.04
N GLU A 250 -12.36 -10.23 17.43
CA GLU A 250 -13.11 -9.43 18.39
C GLU A 250 -12.39 -9.38 19.75
N LEU A 251 -12.31 -8.20 20.38
CA LEU A 251 -11.65 -8.02 21.69
C LEU A 251 -12.20 -8.95 22.76
N LYS A 252 -13.51 -9.25 22.72
CA LYS A 252 -14.13 -10.23 23.62
C LYS A 252 -13.56 -11.63 23.46
N ARG A 253 -13.21 -12.02 22.23
CA ARG A 253 -12.60 -13.32 21.94
C ARG A 253 -11.13 -13.33 22.34
N LEU A 254 -10.40 -12.26 22.07
CA LEU A 254 -9.00 -12.13 22.49
C LEU A 254 -8.89 -12.26 24.02
N ARG A 255 -9.78 -11.60 24.79
CA ARG A 255 -9.84 -11.74 26.27
C ARG A 255 -10.02 -13.18 26.70
N ARG A 256 -10.87 -13.96 26.02
CA ARG A 256 -11.06 -15.39 26.31
C ARG A 256 -9.84 -16.24 26.02
N GLN A 257 -8.94 -15.75 25.20
CA GLN A 257 -7.67 -16.40 24.82
C GLN A 257 -6.48 -15.88 25.66
N GLY A 258 -6.76 -15.15 26.76
CA GLY A 258 -5.73 -14.67 27.67
C GLY A 258 -5.12 -13.32 27.33
N VAL A 259 -5.60 -12.60 26.29
CA VAL A 259 -5.11 -11.26 25.98
C VAL A 259 -5.77 -10.23 26.91
N ASN A 260 -4.98 -9.47 27.65
CA ASN A 260 -5.45 -8.37 28.48
C ASN A 260 -5.65 -7.10 27.64
N VAL A 261 -6.88 -6.61 27.58
CA VAL A 261 -7.22 -5.40 26.81
C VAL A 261 -7.16 -4.20 27.73
N VAL A 262 -6.23 -3.28 27.43
CA VAL A 262 -5.95 -2.06 28.19
C VAL A 262 -6.30 -0.79 27.40
N GLY A 263 -6.34 0.34 28.07
CA GLY A 263 -6.60 1.64 27.46
C GLY A 263 -5.45 2.11 26.56
N ARG A 264 -5.62 3.29 25.94
CA ARG A 264 -4.54 3.91 25.14
C ARG A 264 -3.31 4.14 26.03
N VAL A 265 -2.12 3.89 25.49
CA VAL A 265 -0.86 4.30 26.12
C VAL A 265 -0.80 5.83 26.19
N VAL A 266 -0.56 6.36 27.40
CA VAL A 266 -0.47 7.81 27.65
C VAL A 266 0.88 8.24 28.21
N ARG A 267 1.62 7.33 28.85
CA ARG A 267 2.97 7.58 29.37
C ARG A 267 3.80 6.29 29.32
N ALA A 268 5.11 6.45 29.09
CA ALA A 268 6.08 5.39 29.26
C ALA A 268 7.31 5.97 29.99
N GLU A 269 7.93 5.16 30.85
CA GLU A 269 9.15 5.51 31.59
C GLU A 269 9.88 4.23 32.02
N GLY A 270 11.08 4.01 31.51
CA GLY A 270 11.80 2.76 31.71
C GLY A 270 11.02 1.56 31.14
N LYS A 271 10.70 0.57 31.99
CA LYS A 271 9.84 -0.56 31.62
C LYS A 271 8.35 -0.31 31.89
N LYS A 272 8.02 0.78 32.61
CA LYS A 272 6.65 1.06 33.05
C LYS A 272 5.87 1.82 32.00
N VAL A 273 4.69 1.33 31.67
CA VAL A 273 3.73 1.95 30.76
C VAL A 273 2.44 2.26 31.49
N SER A 274 1.88 3.46 31.29
CA SER A 274 0.60 3.91 31.86
C SER A 274 -0.44 4.05 30.77
N PHE A 275 -1.68 3.68 31.11
CA PHE A 275 -2.82 3.68 30.21
C PHE A 275 -3.85 4.74 30.58
N ALA A 276 -4.69 5.13 29.62
CA ALA A 276 -5.70 6.17 29.81
C ALA A 276 -6.73 5.86 30.92
N ASN A 277 -6.93 4.61 31.28
CA ASN A 277 -7.77 4.15 32.40
C ASN A 277 -7.04 4.14 33.75
N GLN A 278 -5.87 4.81 33.85
CA GLN A 278 -5.01 4.91 35.04
C GLN A 278 -4.31 3.61 35.46
N GLU A 279 -4.53 2.50 34.75
CA GLU A 279 -3.74 1.28 34.96
C GLU A 279 -2.28 1.49 34.52
N THR A 280 -1.38 0.72 35.12
CA THR A 280 0.04 0.68 34.75
C THR A 280 0.52 -0.75 34.66
N ALA A 281 1.50 -0.99 33.79
CA ALA A 281 2.16 -2.29 33.68
C ALA A 281 3.65 -2.11 33.38
N GLU A 282 4.46 -3.07 33.83
CA GLU A 282 5.82 -3.24 33.34
C GLU A 282 5.79 -4.18 32.14
N VAL A 283 6.62 -3.87 31.12
CA VAL A 283 6.68 -4.60 29.88
C VAL A 283 8.13 -4.93 29.50
N ASP A 284 8.32 -6.11 28.92
CA ASP A 284 9.64 -6.57 28.44
C ASP A 284 9.78 -6.36 26.94
N ALA A 285 8.66 -6.29 26.21
CA ALA A 285 8.64 -5.97 24.79
C ALA A 285 7.39 -5.16 24.40
N VAL A 286 7.53 -4.35 23.35
CA VAL A 286 6.44 -3.57 22.75
C VAL A 286 6.42 -3.79 21.24
N ILE A 287 5.23 -4.07 20.70
CA ILE A 287 4.98 -4.10 19.26
C ILE A 287 4.12 -2.93 18.85
N TRP A 288 4.67 -2.02 18.07
CA TRP A 288 4.01 -0.80 17.62
C TRP A 288 3.15 -1.06 16.38
N ALA A 289 1.95 -1.60 16.54
CA ALA A 289 0.98 -1.85 15.47
C ALA A 289 0.09 -0.62 15.20
N THR A 290 0.68 0.56 15.22
CA THR A 290 0.06 1.89 15.21
C THR A 290 -0.23 2.44 13.81
N GLY A 291 0.02 1.64 12.78
CA GLY A 291 -0.17 2.01 11.38
C GLY A 291 1.11 2.48 10.72
N TYR A 292 0.96 3.17 9.59
CA TYR A 292 2.06 3.59 8.75
C TYR A 292 1.85 5.03 8.28
N ASN A 293 2.95 5.72 8.06
CA ASN A 293 3.02 7.01 7.38
C ASN A 293 3.57 6.80 5.96
N ASP A 294 3.20 7.69 5.06
CA ASP A 294 3.80 7.75 3.74
C ASP A 294 5.25 8.24 3.83
N ASP A 295 6.11 7.66 3.02
CA ASP A 295 7.43 8.20 2.71
C ASP A 295 7.33 9.07 1.46
N THR A 296 7.35 10.38 1.63
CA THR A 296 7.17 11.32 0.54
C THR A 296 8.41 12.16 0.25
N ASP A 297 9.45 12.08 1.09
CA ASP A 297 10.60 12.98 1.06
C ASP A 297 11.43 12.86 -0.22
N TRP A 298 11.49 11.64 -0.76
CA TRP A 298 12.22 11.34 -1.99
C TRP A 298 11.55 11.91 -3.27
N VAL A 299 10.29 12.34 -3.20
CA VAL A 299 9.59 13.03 -4.29
C VAL A 299 9.82 14.53 -4.14
N THR A 300 10.73 15.10 -4.94
CA THR A 300 11.13 16.51 -4.85
C THR A 300 10.29 17.40 -5.77
N ILE A 301 8.96 17.20 -5.75
CA ILE A 301 7.96 17.91 -6.56
C ILE A 301 6.94 18.51 -5.59
N PRO A 302 7.12 19.77 -5.13
CA PRO A 302 6.28 20.38 -4.11
C PRO A 302 4.78 20.42 -4.50
N GLU A 303 4.48 20.65 -5.77
CA GLU A 303 3.12 20.76 -6.30
C GLU A 303 2.34 19.44 -6.24
N ALA A 304 3.04 18.32 -6.02
CA ALA A 304 2.43 17.00 -5.84
C ALA A 304 2.03 16.71 -4.37
N LYS A 305 2.27 17.67 -3.46
CA LYS A 305 2.08 17.49 -2.01
C LYS A 305 1.13 18.52 -1.42
N ASN A 306 0.40 18.10 -0.40
CA ASN A 306 -0.35 18.97 0.49
C ASN A 306 0.59 19.65 1.51
N ALA A 307 0.07 20.63 2.25
CA ALA A 307 0.83 21.34 3.28
C ALA A 307 1.32 20.42 4.44
N ASP A 308 0.65 19.29 4.66
CA ASP A 308 1.05 18.28 5.64
C ASP A 308 2.05 17.25 5.10
N GLY A 309 2.54 17.44 3.86
CA GLY A 309 3.49 16.56 3.18
C GLY A 309 2.86 15.31 2.53
N SER A 310 1.56 15.07 2.70
CA SER A 310 0.87 13.96 2.02
C SER A 310 0.74 14.23 0.52
N PHE A 311 0.62 13.17 -0.28
CA PHE A 311 0.45 13.33 -1.73
C PHE A 311 -0.91 13.91 -2.09
N LEU A 312 -0.89 14.92 -2.99
CA LEU A 312 -2.09 15.57 -3.51
C LEU A 312 -2.55 14.85 -4.78
N HIS A 313 -3.74 14.29 -4.73
CA HIS A 313 -4.33 13.61 -5.89
C HIS A 313 -5.86 13.55 -5.79
N HIS A 314 -6.51 13.44 -6.94
CA HIS A 314 -7.91 13.02 -7.07
C HIS A 314 -7.96 11.70 -7.84
N ARG A 315 -8.48 10.64 -7.23
CA ARG A 315 -8.55 9.27 -7.82
C ARG A 315 -7.21 8.78 -8.41
N GLY A 316 -6.09 9.13 -7.77
CA GLY A 316 -4.75 8.76 -8.24
C GLY A 316 -4.13 9.67 -9.30
N VAL A 317 -4.84 10.66 -9.81
CA VAL A 317 -4.29 11.67 -10.74
C VAL A 317 -3.79 12.87 -9.94
N SER A 318 -2.51 13.21 -10.08
CA SER A 318 -1.89 14.39 -9.48
C SER A 318 -2.30 15.68 -10.22
N PRO A 319 -2.28 16.86 -9.56
CA PRO A 319 -2.30 18.12 -10.26
C PRO A 319 -1.06 18.35 -11.13
N VAL A 320 0.05 17.67 -10.83
CA VAL A 320 1.25 17.68 -11.67
C VAL A 320 1.00 16.79 -12.89
N PRO A 321 1.03 17.33 -14.12
CA PRO A 321 0.79 16.56 -15.33
C PRO A 321 1.69 15.32 -15.42
N ASN A 322 1.10 14.18 -15.80
CA ASN A 322 1.77 12.88 -15.98
C ASN A 322 2.36 12.25 -14.72
N LEU A 323 2.01 12.76 -13.53
CA LEU A 323 2.30 12.12 -12.24
C LEU A 323 1.02 11.44 -11.70
N TYR A 324 1.16 10.17 -11.32
CA TYR A 324 0.02 9.35 -10.87
C TYR A 324 0.36 8.57 -9.61
N PHE A 325 -0.70 8.12 -8.92
CA PHE A 325 -0.62 7.29 -7.72
C PHE A 325 -1.55 6.09 -7.86
N ILE A 326 -1.13 4.91 -7.36
CA ILE A 326 -1.97 3.73 -7.32
C ILE A 326 -1.72 2.91 -6.06
N GLY A 327 -2.76 2.23 -5.56
CA GLY A 327 -2.68 1.37 -4.40
C GLY A 327 -2.70 2.10 -3.05
N ARG A 328 -3.19 3.33 -3.01
CA ARG A 328 -3.32 4.12 -1.78
C ARG A 328 -4.64 3.86 -1.08
N SER A 329 -4.62 3.87 0.24
CA SER A 329 -5.84 3.73 1.05
C SER A 329 -6.86 4.81 0.70
N TRP A 330 -8.08 4.38 0.38
CA TRP A 330 -9.15 5.29 0.00
C TRP A 330 -8.81 6.23 -1.16
N GLN A 331 -7.95 5.80 -2.07
CA GLN A 331 -7.65 6.56 -3.28
C GLN A 331 -8.93 6.93 -4.05
N TRP A 332 -9.84 6.00 -4.22
CA TRP A 332 -11.18 6.19 -4.74
C TRP A 332 -12.25 5.43 -3.94
N THR A 333 -12.01 4.16 -3.68
CA THR A 333 -12.89 3.28 -2.91
C THR A 333 -12.14 2.67 -1.74
N ARG A 334 -12.84 1.93 -0.86
CA ARG A 334 -12.18 1.11 0.16
C ARG A 334 -11.24 0.08 -0.46
N GLY A 335 -11.58 -0.41 -1.64
CA GLY A 335 -10.81 -1.44 -2.35
C GLY A 335 -9.50 -0.95 -2.98
N SER A 336 -9.29 0.36 -3.12
CA SER A 336 -8.17 0.94 -3.89
C SER A 336 -6.77 0.44 -3.45
N ALA A 337 -6.57 0.16 -2.16
CA ALA A 337 -5.33 -0.43 -1.64
C ALA A 337 -5.39 -1.96 -1.51
N LEU A 338 -6.51 -2.59 -1.86
CA LEU A 338 -6.75 -4.02 -1.74
C LEU A 338 -6.78 -4.69 -3.13
N PHE A 339 -6.51 -5.98 -3.18
CA PHE A 339 -6.63 -6.78 -4.42
C PHE A 339 -7.98 -6.61 -5.09
N ALA A 340 -9.07 -6.64 -4.31
CA ALA A 340 -10.45 -6.57 -4.81
C ALA A 340 -10.81 -5.26 -5.55
N GLY A 341 -10.05 -4.18 -5.39
CA GLY A 341 -10.42 -2.89 -5.97
C GLY A 341 -9.33 -2.24 -6.82
N VAL A 342 -8.08 -2.64 -6.65
CA VAL A 342 -6.93 -2.01 -7.34
C VAL A 342 -7.00 -2.14 -8.86
N GLY A 343 -7.63 -3.20 -9.39
CA GLY A 343 -7.80 -3.39 -10.83
C GLY A 343 -8.63 -2.29 -11.51
N ALA A 344 -9.68 -1.79 -10.83
CA ALA A 344 -10.49 -0.68 -11.35
C ALA A 344 -9.71 0.65 -11.38
N ASP A 345 -8.87 0.89 -10.37
CA ASP A 345 -7.98 2.06 -10.35
C ASP A 345 -6.88 1.93 -11.41
N ALA A 346 -6.35 0.73 -11.64
CA ALA A 346 -5.34 0.45 -12.66
C ALA A 346 -5.88 0.74 -14.08
N SER A 347 -7.10 0.27 -14.40
CA SER A 347 -7.76 0.59 -15.68
C SER A 347 -7.90 2.11 -15.85
N TYR A 348 -8.48 2.78 -14.86
CA TYR A 348 -8.71 4.22 -14.90
C TYR A 348 -7.41 5.03 -15.10
N ILE A 349 -6.35 4.69 -14.35
CA ILE A 349 -5.06 5.39 -14.47
C ILE A 349 -4.43 5.12 -15.83
N THR A 350 -4.49 3.87 -16.34
CA THR A 350 -3.97 3.54 -17.68
C THR A 350 -4.68 4.33 -18.77
N GLU A 351 -6.00 4.38 -18.76
CA GLU A 351 -6.80 5.16 -19.73
C GLU A 351 -6.44 6.65 -19.69
N HIS A 352 -6.22 7.18 -18.48
CA HIS A 352 -5.82 8.58 -18.32
C HIS A 352 -4.41 8.84 -18.85
N ILE A 353 -3.46 7.93 -18.61
CA ILE A 353 -2.08 8.03 -19.13
C ILE A 353 -2.09 8.03 -20.67
N VAL A 354 -2.74 7.04 -21.28
CA VAL A 354 -2.81 6.91 -22.75
C VAL A 354 -3.36 8.20 -23.35
N ARG A 355 -4.54 8.63 -22.92
CA ARG A 355 -5.16 9.87 -23.42
C ARG A 355 -4.23 11.09 -23.32
N ARG A 356 -3.57 11.29 -22.19
CA ARG A 356 -2.68 12.46 -21.96
C ARG A 356 -1.43 12.42 -22.83
N LEU A 357 -0.86 11.25 -23.03
CA LEU A 357 0.33 11.11 -23.88
C LEU A 357 0.00 11.25 -25.37
N ASP A 358 -1.20 10.82 -25.81
CA ASP A 358 -1.69 10.99 -27.17
C ASP A 358 -2.01 12.47 -27.46
N GLU A 359 -2.68 13.17 -26.52
CA GLU A 359 -2.96 14.62 -26.62
C GLU A 359 -1.65 15.43 -26.76
N ALA A 360 -0.62 15.09 -25.99
CA ALA A 360 0.69 15.73 -26.05
C ALA A 360 1.38 15.48 -27.41
N ALA A 361 1.28 14.29 -27.97
CA ALA A 361 1.81 13.95 -29.28
C ALA A 361 1.10 14.72 -30.39
N ALA A 362 -0.25 14.79 -30.36
CA ALA A 362 -1.05 15.54 -31.33
C ALA A 362 -0.75 17.05 -31.27
N GLY A 363 -0.59 17.63 -30.08
CA GLY A 363 -0.23 19.03 -29.88
C GLY A 363 1.17 19.38 -30.41
N ALA A 364 2.11 18.47 -30.27
CA ALA A 364 3.47 18.62 -30.80
C ALA A 364 3.50 18.62 -32.35
N VAL A 365 2.70 17.75 -32.98
CA VAL A 365 2.55 17.71 -34.46
C VAL A 365 1.94 19.02 -34.97
N SER A 366 0.88 19.51 -34.35
CA SER A 366 0.22 20.76 -34.74
C SER A 366 1.13 22.00 -34.60
N ASN A 367 2.01 22.04 -33.61
CA ASN A 367 2.98 23.13 -33.47
C ASN A 367 4.13 23.02 -34.51
N GLY A 368 4.61 21.82 -34.80
CA GLY A 368 5.61 21.58 -35.83
C GLY A 368 5.13 22.01 -37.21
N ASP A 369 3.88 21.71 -37.55
CA ASP A 369 3.28 22.13 -38.83
C ASP A 369 3.15 23.67 -38.95
N ARG A 370 2.85 24.37 -37.85
CA ARG A 370 2.79 25.83 -37.81
C ARG A 370 4.15 26.48 -37.95
N GLU A 371 5.20 25.98 -37.29
CA GLU A 371 6.58 26.47 -37.45
C GLU A 371 7.11 26.20 -38.85
N TYR A 372 6.80 25.02 -39.46
CA TYR A 372 7.15 24.69 -40.82
C TYR A 372 6.46 25.63 -41.81
N ALA A 373 5.18 25.92 -41.67
CA ALA A 373 4.44 26.86 -42.51
C ALA A 373 4.97 28.32 -42.40
N GLN A 374 5.45 28.73 -41.21
CA GLN A 374 6.07 30.05 -41.03
C GLN A 374 7.47 30.14 -41.71
N ARG A 375 8.23 29.03 -41.78
CA ARG A 375 9.54 29.01 -42.42
C ARG A 375 9.48 28.96 -43.95
N ILE A 376 8.37 28.49 -44.53
CA ILE A 376 8.18 28.45 -45.99
C ILE A 376 7.52 29.73 -46.52
N GLY A 377 6.89 30.51 -45.63
CA GLY A 377 6.18 31.75 -45.97
C GLY A 377 7.00 33.05 -45.78
N SER A 378 8.28 32.91 -45.39
CA SER A 378 9.28 33.98 -45.28
C SER A 378 10.38 33.78 -46.35
#